data_d0c5494fc7d9593f6d2821255e1186ff
#
_entry.id   d0c5494fc7d9593f6d2821255e1186ff
#
_cell.length_a   1.000
_cell.length_b   1.000
_cell.length_c   1.000
_cell.angle_alpha   90.00
_cell.angle_beta   90.00
_cell.angle_gamma   90.00
#
_symmetry.space_group_name_H-M   'P 1'
#
loop_
_entity.id
_entity.type
_entity.pdbx_description
1 polymer ?
#
loop_
_entity_poly.entity_id
_entity_poly.type
_entity_poly.pdbx_seq_one_letter_code
_entity_poly.pdbx_strand_id
1 'polypeptide(L)'
;MKINLFKTICYVSIFLLNGFELSAQMFNVKINNNLHTENFDGRLLLLFSNNNAAEPRFQISDALTTQIILGKNVDQWAIGATQSIAQEAYGFPKERLSDIPAGDYYVQVLLHKYETFHLKNGKVVKLPMDRGEGQHWNLAPGNIYSKPIKIHFDPKNTEVVQLTIDQIIPPIIEPTDSKYIKHIKIQSKLLTEFWGRPMYLGAHILLPEGFDTHQNVKYPLAIYHGHFPADLSGFSTTPPNPNLIPDTSARFNITGYNKIQEEEAYQFYKQWTGPNFPRVLAIEIQHATPYYDDSYAVNSANMGPYGDAITYELIPEIEKQFRGIGQGWARFTYGGSTGG
;
A
#
# COMPACT_ATOMS: atom_id res chain seq x y z
N MET A 1 -57.40 13.08 -52.75
CA MET A 1 -57.12 12.89 -51.29
C MET A 1 -56.20 11.73 -51.13
N LYS A 2 -54.86 12.03 -51.13
CA LYS A 2 -53.77 11.08 -50.88
C LYS A 2 -52.97 11.64 -49.72
N ILE A 3 -53.30 11.20 -48.52
CA ILE A 3 -52.70 11.70 -47.29
C ILE A 3 -51.99 10.55 -46.57
N ASN A 4 -50.69 10.70 -46.52
CA ASN A 4 -49.84 10.33 -45.39
C ASN A 4 -49.85 8.90 -44.81
N LEU A 5 -49.50 7.92 -45.61
CA LEU A 5 -49.07 6.61 -45.12
C LEU A 5 -47.58 6.56 -44.74
N PHE A 6 -46.80 7.52 -45.17
CA PHE A 6 -45.34 7.56 -44.97
C PHE A 6 -44.91 8.15 -43.62
N LYS A 7 -45.76 8.91 -42.94
CA LYS A 7 -45.39 9.52 -41.64
C LYS A 7 -45.65 8.59 -40.43
N THR A 8 -46.52 7.59 -40.58
CA THR A 8 -46.82 6.67 -39.49
C THR A 8 -45.80 5.54 -39.33
N ILE A 9 -45.09 5.19 -40.40
CA ILE A 9 -44.04 4.16 -40.35
C ILE A 9 -42.73 4.65 -39.68
N CYS A 10 -42.42 5.96 -39.79
CA CYS A 10 -41.23 6.52 -39.10
C CYS A 10 -41.35 6.65 -37.59
N TYR A 11 -42.58 6.69 -37.02
CA TYR A 11 -42.76 6.80 -35.58
C TYR A 11 -42.76 5.45 -34.84
N VAL A 12 -43.00 4.33 -35.54
CA VAL A 12 -42.94 2.99 -34.94
C VAL A 12 -41.52 2.43 -34.91
N SER A 13 -40.63 2.91 -35.78
CA SER A 13 -39.23 2.44 -35.81
C SER A 13 -38.31 3.07 -34.76
N ILE A 14 -38.73 4.13 -34.06
CA ILE A 14 -37.95 4.79 -33.00
C ILE A 14 -38.19 4.18 -31.62
N PHE A 15 -39.24 3.38 -31.46
CA PHE A 15 -39.57 2.79 -30.14
C PHE A 15 -38.98 1.39 -29.87
N LEU A 16 -38.25 0.82 -30.80
CA LEU A 16 -37.65 -0.53 -30.63
C LEU A 16 -36.13 -0.55 -30.40
N LEU A 17 -35.54 0.62 -30.14
CA LEU A 17 -34.15 0.72 -29.63
C LEU A 17 -34.15 1.02 -28.11
N ASN A 18 -35.06 0.37 -27.36
CA ASN A 18 -34.78 0.13 -25.94
C ASN A 18 -33.64 -0.89 -25.91
N GLY A 19 -32.43 -0.36 -25.77
CA GLY A 19 -31.28 -1.20 -25.52
C GLY A 19 -31.60 -2.17 -24.38
N PHE A 20 -31.47 -3.45 -24.63
CA PHE A 20 -31.34 -4.43 -23.57
C PHE A 20 -30.10 -3.97 -22.79
N GLU A 21 -30.30 -3.28 -21.68
CA GLU A 21 -29.24 -3.19 -20.68
C GLU A 21 -28.95 -4.64 -20.32
N LEU A 22 -27.80 -5.13 -20.76
CA LEU A 22 -27.27 -6.41 -20.33
C LEU A 22 -27.04 -6.27 -18.82
N SER A 23 -28.05 -6.67 -18.04
CA SER A 23 -27.97 -6.73 -16.59
C SER A 23 -26.93 -7.83 -16.27
N ALA A 24 -25.76 -7.44 -15.83
CA ALA A 24 -24.81 -8.38 -15.27
C ALA A 24 -25.19 -8.73 -13.83
N GLN A 25 -24.75 -9.89 -13.37
CA GLN A 25 -24.90 -10.28 -11.98
C GLN A 25 -24.39 -9.18 -11.04
N MET A 26 -25.15 -8.89 -10.00
CA MET A 26 -24.91 -7.77 -9.10
C MET A 26 -24.47 -8.28 -7.73
N PHE A 27 -23.61 -7.51 -7.06
CA PHE A 27 -23.15 -7.80 -5.71
C PHE A 27 -23.62 -6.72 -4.73
N ASN A 28 -24.31 -7.13 -3.70
CA ASN A 28 -24.68 -6.25 -2.59
C ASN A 28 -23.75 -6.51 -1.41
N VAL A 29 -23.10 -5.45 -0.95
CA VAL A 29 -22.12 -5.48 0.12
C VAL A 29 -22.63 -4.72 1.32
N LYS A 30 -22.57 -5.34 2.50
CA LYS A 30 -22.89 -4.73 3.78
C LYS A 30 -21.71 -4.80 4.72
N ILE A 31 -21.54 -3.79 5.57
CA ILE A 31 -20.58 -3.81 6.67
C ILE A 31 -21.31 -4.35 7.91
N ASN A 32 -20.65 -5.31 8.60
CA ASN A 32 -21.16 -5.79 9.87
C ASN A 32 -21.14 -4.65 10.91
N ASN A 33 -22.24 -4.42 11.58
CA ASN A 33 -22.44 -3.33 12.54
C ASN A 33 -21.44 -3.35 13.72
N ASN A 34 -20.81 -4.49 13.99
CA ASN A 34 -19.86 -4.64 15.09
C ASN A 34 -18.43 -4.19 14.74
N LEU A 35 -18.14 -3.88 13.47
CA LEU A 35 -16.77 -3.56 13.04
C LEU A 35 -16.35 -2.13 13.32
N HIS A 36 -17.26 -1.16 13.23
CA HIS A 36 -16.93 0.26 13.30
C HIS A 36 -18.16 1.11 13.62
N THR A 37 -17.95 2.36 14.04
CA THR A 37 -19.03 3.31 14.39
C THR A 37 -19.11 4.51 13.45
N GLU A 38 -18.15 4.66 12.52
CA GLU A 38 -18.05 5.81 11.62
C GLU A 38 -18.35 5.43 10.17
N ASN A 39 -18.72 6.42 9.37
CA ASN A 39 -18.88 6.25 7.93
C ASN A 39 -17.52 6.08 7.25
N PHE A 40 -17.48 5.36 6.14
CA PHE A 40 -16.27 5.10 5.38
C PHE A 40 -16.22 5.87 4.07
N ASP A 41 -15.05 6.47 3.82
CA ASP A 41 -14.62 6.90 2.49
C ASP A 41 -13.60 5.92 1.96
N GLY A 42 -13.61 5.65 0.66
CA GLY A 42 -12.60 4.79 0.07
C GLY A 42 -12.98 4.19 -1.27
N ARG A 43 -12.29 3.10 -1.60
CA ARG A 43 -12.57 2.31 -2.78
C ARG A 43 -12.99 0.90 -2.39
N LEU A 44 -14.22 0.55 -2.71
CA LEU A 44 -14.75 -0.80 -2.53
C LEU A 44 -14.25 -1.67 -3.69
N LEU A 45 -13.49 -2.71 -3.35
CA LEU A 45 -12.87 -3.65 -4.28
C LEU A 45 -13.65 -4.97 -4.25
N LEU A 46 -13.95 -5.51 -5.42
CA LEU A 46 -14.53 -6.83 -5.63
C LEU A 46 -13.49 -7.70 -6.34
N LEU A 47 -13.16 -8.81 -5.73
CA LEU A 47 -12.04 -9.67 -6.10
C LEU A 47 -12.56 -11.06 -6.48
N PHE A 48 -12.11 -11.57 -7.62
CA PHE A 48 -12.43 -12.92 -8.07
C PHE A 48 -11.16 -13.73 -8.23
N SER A 49 -11.17 -14.96 -7.74
CA SER A 49 -10.12 -15.93 -8.01
C SER A 49 -10.70 -17.25 -8.49
N ASN A 50 -10.11 -17.85 -9.51
CA ASN A 50 -10.50 -19.16 -10.03
C ASN A 50 -9.93 -20.33 -9.21
N ASN A 51 -9.20 -20.06 -8.15
CA ASN A 51 -8.60 -21.03 -7.24
C ASN A 51 -8.59 -20.55 -5.79
N ASN A 52 -8.29 -21.43 -4.86
CA ASN A 52 -8.20 -21.16 -3.42
C ASN A 52 -6.79 -21.33 -2.84
N ALA A 53 -5.77 -21.12 -3.64
CA ALA A 53 -4.37 -21.21 -3.18
C ALA A 53 -4.05 -20.16 -2.11
N ALA A 54 -4.71 -18.99 -2.19
CA ALA A 54 -4.70 -17.93 -1.20
C ALA A 54 -6.04 -17.18 -1.23
N GLU A 55 -6.27 -16.25 -0.30
CA GLU A 55 -7.40 -15.31 -0.41
C GLU A 55 -7.31 -14.49 -1.71
N PRO A 56 -8.43 -14.17 -2.39
CA PRO A 56 -8.41 -13.41 -3.63
C PRO A 56 -7.59 -12.11 -3.56
N ARG A 57 -7.61 -11.41 -2.43
CA ARG A 57 -6.84 -10.16 -2.22
C ARG A 57 -5.31 -10.37 -2.31
N PHE A 58 -4.81 -11.58 -2.20
CA PHE A 58 -3.39 -11.91 -2.33
C PHE A 58 -3.02 -12.49 -3.69
N GLN A 59 -3.99 -12.56 -4.61
CA GLN A 59 -3.78 -13.13 -5.93
C GLN A 59 -3.82 -12.07 -7.05
N ILE A 60 -3.79 -10.80 -6.70
CA ILE A 60 -3.70 -9.68 -7.64
C ILE A 60 -2.23 -9.27 -7.78
N SER A 61 -1.76 -9.25 -9.02
CA SER A 61 -0.36 -8.92 -9.34
C SER A 61 -0.26 -8.29 -10.74
N ASP A 62 0.94 -7.92 -11.14
CA ASP A 62 1.27 -7.46 -12.50
C ASP A 62 1.67 -8.60 -13.45
N ALA A 63 1.55 -9.85 -13.01
CA ALA A 63 1.85 -11.04 -13.82
C ALA A 63 0.65 -11.48 -14.68
N LEU A 64 0.91 -12.26 -15.71
CA LEU A 64 -0.13 -12.85 -16.58
C LEU A 64 -1.10 -13.78 -15.85
N THR A 65 -0.70 -14.29 -14.68
CA THR A 65 -1.51 -15.16 -13.81
C THR A 65 -2.38 -14.39 -12.82
N THR A 66 -2.37 -13.06 -12.88
CA THR A 66 -3.17 -12.22 -11.97
C THR A 66 -4.64 -12.62 -12.00
N GLN A 67 -5.28 -12.60 -10.85
CA GLN A 67 -6.70 -12.76 -10.72
C GLN A 67 -7.44 -11.43 -10.97
N ILE A 68 -8.77 -11.42 -10.88
CA ILE A 68 -9.58 -10.27 -11.31
C ILE A 68 -9.89 -9.38 -10.11
N ILE A 69 -9.73 -8.07 -10.30
CA ILE A 69 -10.13 -7.04 -9.37
C ILE A 69 -10.99 -6.00 -10.09
N LEU A 70 -12.14 -5.64 -9.49
CA LEU A 70 -12.94 -4.48 -9.88
C LEU A 70 -13.13 -3.57 -8.68
N GLY A 71 -13.40 -2.30 -8.92
CA GLY A 71 -13.62 -1.37 -7.82
C GLY A 71 -14.49 -0.19 -8.19
N LYS A 72 -15.15 0.36 -7.18
CA LYS A 72 -15.88 1.64 -7.24
C LYS A 72 -15.57 2.48 -6.03
N ASN A 73 -15.62 3.80 -6.18
CA ASN A 73 -15.46 4.69 -5.05
C ASN A 73 -16.74 4.70 -4.20
N VAL A 74 -16.54 4.81 -2.91
CA VAL A 74 -17.61 5.02 -1.93
C VAL A 74 -17.30 6.27 -1.12
N ASP A 75 -18.34 7.03 -0.82
CA ASP A 75 -18.25 8.28 -0.10
C ASP A 75 -19.27 8.26 1.05
N GLN A 76 -18.79 8.54 2.28
CA GLN A 76 -19.62 8.55 3.49
C GLN A 76 -20.50 7.29 3.64
N TRP A 77 -19.95 6.11 3.28
CA TRP A 77 -20.70 4.87 3.37
C TRP A 77 -21.05 4.53 4.81
N ALA A 78 -22.33 4.67 5.14
CA ALA A 78 -22.84 4.43 6.48
C ALA A 78 -22.89 2.93 6.81
N ILE A 79 -22.59 2.60 8.06
CA ILE A 79 -22.75 1.25 8.59
C ILE A 79 -24.21 0.83 8.49
N GLY A 80 -24.45 -0.43 8.11
CA GLY A 80 -25.78 -0.97 7.86
C GLY A 80 -26.38 -0.61 6.50
N ALA A 81 -25.85 0.39 5.81
CA ALA A 81 -26.23 0.67 4.42
C ALA A 81 -25.64 -0.41 3.49
N THR A 82 -26.34 -0.64 2.37
CA THR A 82 -25.86 -1.55 1.32
C THR A 82 -25.19 -0.75 0.21
N GLN A 83 -24.01 -1.20 -0.22
CA GLN A 83 -23.39 -0.77 -1.47
C GLN A 83 -23.55 -1.86 -2.52
N SER A 84 -24.08 -1.49 -3.68
CA SER A 84 -24.18 -2.39 -4.82
C SER A 84 -22.99 -2.20 -5.74
N ILE A 85 -22.42 -3.30 -6.22
CA ILE A 85 -21.39 -3.33 -7.26
C ILE A 85 -22.02 -3.95 -8.49
N ALA A 86 -22.10 -3.19 -9.57
CA ALA A 86 -22.71 -3.58 -10.84
C ALA A 86 -21.84 -3.09 -12.00
N GLN A 87 -22.44 -2.65 -13.09
CA GLN A 87 -21.77 -2.25 -14.34
C GLN A 87 -20.82 -1.04 -14.19
N GLU A 88 -21.02 -0.20 -13.17
CA GLU A 88 -20.20 0.99 -12.92
C GLU A 88 -18.81 0.65 -12.36
N ALA A 89 -18.60 -0.57 -11.87
CA ALA A 89 -17.29 -0.99 -11.37
C ALA A 89 -16.33 -1.22 -12.52
N TYR A 90 -15.13 -0.65 -12.36
CA TYR A 90 -14.04 -0.77 -13.34
C TYR A 90 -12.89 -1.58 -12.75
N GLY A 91 -12.24 -2.41 -13.58
CA GLY A 91 -11.26 -3.36 -13.08
C GLY A 91 -10.13 -3.75 -13.99
N PHE A 92 -9.38 -4.77 -13.57
CA PHE A 92 -8.24 -5.38 -14.26
C PHE A 92 -8.16 -6.87 -13.90
N PRO A 93 -7.73 -7.77 -14.80
CA PRO A 93 -7.51 -7.60 -16.23
C PRO A 93 -8.81 -7.58 -17.05
N LYS A 94 -9.96 -7.66 -16.39
CA LYS A 94 -11.30 -7.47 -16.98
C LYS A 94 -11.81 -6.09 -16.58
N GLU A 95 -12.24 -5.31 -17.57
CA GLU A 95 -12.67 -3.93 -17.32
C GLU A 95 -14.00 -3.87 -16.57
N ARG A 96 -14.93 -4.79 -16.86
CA ARG A 96 -16.30 -4.78 -16.32
C ARG A 96 -16.72 -6.17 -15.84
N LEU A 97 -17.75 -6.21 -15.00
CA LEU A 97 -18.38 -7.47 -14.58
C LEU A 97 -18.87 -8.30 -15.77
N SER A 98 -19.43 -7.66 -16.80
CA SER A 98 -19.88 -8.33 -18.02
C SER A 98 -18.77 -9.05 -18.79
N ASP A 99 -17.51 -8.68 -18.59
CA ASP A 99 -16.37 -9.23 -19.31
C ASP A 99 -15.77 -10.46 -18.60
N ILE A 100 -16.24 -10.74 -17.40
CA ILE A 100 -15.81 -11.92 -16.64
C ILE A 100 -16.52 -13.15 -17.19
N PRO A 101 -15.79 -14.21 -17.60
CA PRO A 101 -16.40 -15.45 -18.08
C PRO A 101 -17.30 -16.09 -17.01
N ALA A 102 -18.36 -16.76 -17.45
CA ALA A 102 -19.14 -17.62 -16.56
C ALA A 102 -18.28 -18.75 -16.02
N GLY A 103 -18.40 -19.04 -14.73
CA GLY A 103 -17.59 -20.07 -14.07
C GLY A 103 -17.64 -20.04 -12.55
N ASP A 104 -16.92 -20.95 -11.93
CA ASP A 104 -16.78 -21.01 -10.48
C ASP A 104 -15.63 -20.14 -10.01
N TYR A 105 -15.91 -19.27 -9.03
CA TYR A 105 -14.95 -18.33 -8.47
C TYR A 105 -15.02 -18.28 -6.95
N TYR A 106 -13.89 -18.00 -6.33
CA TYR A 106 -13.82 -17.48 -4.95
C TYR A 106 -13.89 -15.96 -5.02
N VAL A 107 -14.88 -15.39 -4.36
CA VAL A 107 -15.16 -13.95 -4.39
C VAL A 107 -14.95 -13.36 -3.02
N GLN A 108 -14.30 -12.22 -2.97
CA GLN A 108 -14.02 -11.46 -1.75
C GLN A 108 -14.24 -9.96 -2.01
N VAL A 109 -14.66 -9.22 -0.99
CA VAL A 109 -14.67 -7.75 -1.04
C VAL A 109 -13.71 -7.19 -0.01
N LEU A 110 -13.10 -6.06 -0.37
CA LEU A 110 -12.25 -5.27 0.52
C LEU A 110 -12.57 -3.80 0.32
N LEU A 111 -12.74 -3.06 1.41
CA LEU A 111 -12.80 -1.61 1.40
C LEU A 111 -11.40 -1.05 1.69
N HIS A 112 -10.77 -0.47 0.68
CA HIS A 112 -9.55 0.30 0.82
C HIS A 112 -9.91 1.68 1.36
N LYS A 113 -9.69 1.88 2.65
CA LYS A 113 -10.08 3.08 3.39
C LYS A 113 -9.28 4.30 2.97
N TYR A 114 -9.97 5.41 2.70
CA TYR A 114 -9.36 6.70 2.46
C TYR A 114 -9.57 7.62 3.66
N GLU A 115 -8.66 8.54 3.83
CA GLU A 115 -8.72 9.60 4.83
C GLU A 115 -8.83 10.96 4.16
N THR A 116 -9.50 11.89 4.82
CA THR A 116 -9.64 13.26 4.32
C THR A 116 -8.48 14.13 4.81
N PHE A 117 -7.85 14.84 3.88
CA PHE A 117 -6.78 15.80 4.13
C PHE A 117 -7.19 17.20 3.70
N HIS A 118 -6.96 18.17 4.55
CA HIS A 118 -7.21 19.59 4.30
C HIS A 118 -5.86 20.28 4.10
N LEU A 119 -5.44 20.39 2.84
CA LEU A 119 -4.14 20.93 2.48
C LEU A 119 -4.02 22.43 2.78
N LYS A 120 -2.82 22.89 3.10
CA LYS A 120 -2.50 24.32 3.33
C LYS A 120 -2.96 25.25 2.18
N ASN A 121 -2.99 24.76 0.95
CA ASN A 121 -3.45 25.50 -0.24
C ASN A 121 -4.97 25.55 -0.39
N GLY A 122 -5.73 25.06 0.58
CA GLY A 122 -7.20 25.04 0.61
C GLY A 122 -7.84 23.86 -0.13
N LYS A 123 -7.06 22.96 -0.75
CA LYS A 123 -7.61 21.75 -1.37
C LYS A 123 -7.99 20.72 -0.31
N VAL A 124 -9.07 20.02 -0.57
CA VAL A 124 -9.49 18.85 0.22
C VAL A 124 -9.37 17.61 -0.66
N VAL A 125 -8.66 16.60 -0.17
CA VAL A 125 -8.43 15.36 -0.90
C VAL A 125 -8.73 14.15 0.00
N LYS A 126 -9.20 13.06 -0.60
CA LYS A 126 -9.42 11.77 0.08
C LYS A 126 -8.44 10.76 -0.48
N LEU A 127 -7.56 10.23 0.36
CA LEU A 127 -6.41 9.44 -0.03
C LEU A 127 -6.19 8.25 0.93
N PRO A 128 -5.65 7.13 0.43
CA PRO A 128 -5.27 5.99 1.26
C PRO A 128 -3.90 6.23 1.90
N MET A 129 -3.88 6.73 3.14
CA MET A 129 -2.62 6.93 3.88
C MET A 129 -1.88 5.61 4.09
N ASP A 130 -0.63 5.53 3.64
CA ASP A 130 0.28 4.45 4.01
C ASP A 130 0.65 4.55 5.51
N ARG A 131 0.64 3.42 6.22
CA ARG A 131 0.90 3.35 7.66
C ARG A 131 2.10 2.47 8.00
N GLY A 132 2.93 2.12 6.98
CA GLY A 132 4.08 1.25 7.10
C GLY A 132 3.92 -0.08 6.34
N GLU A 133 2.80 -0.28 5.63
CA GLU A 133 2.58 -1.46 4.77
C GLU A 133 3.29 -1.39 3.43
N GLY A 134 3.88 -0.25 3.08
CA GLY A 134 4.69 -0.09 1.87
C GLY A 134 3.91 -0.34 0.59
N GLN A 135 2.79 0.38 0.38
CA GLN A 135 1.94 0.30 -0.81
C GLN A 135 1.17 -1.03 -1.00
N HIS A 136 1.08 -1.84 0.05
CA HIS A 136 0.32 -3.08 0.01
C HIS A 136 -1.14 -2.86 0.44
N TRP A 137 -1.98 -2.33 -0.46
CA TRP A 137 -3.39 -2.05 -0.18
C TRP A 137 -4.15 -3.23 0.44
N ASN A 138 -3.75 -4.46 0.13
CA ASN A 138 -4.34 -5.69 0.65
C ASN A 138 -3.88 -6.02 2.08
N LEU A 139 -2.90 -5.28 2.62
CA LEU A 139 -2.39 -5.37 3.98
C LEU A 139 -2.56 -4.05 4.76
N ALA A 140 -3.11 -3.01 4.14
CA ALA A 140 -3.19 -1.67 4.75
C ALA A 140 -4.05 -1.68 6.02
N PRO A 141 -3.48 -1.28 7.16
CA PRO A 141 -4.15 -1.30 8.46
C PRO A 141 -5.46 -0.49 8.46
N GLY A 142 -6.49 -1.07 9.05
CA GLY A 142 -7.81 -0.45 9.12
C GLY A 142 -8.67 -0.63 7.88
N ASN A 143 -8.15 -1.23 6.80
CA ASN A 143 -8.99 -1.74 5.73
C ASN A 143 -9.88 -2.86 6.27
N ILE A 144 -11.11 -2.91 5.76
CA ILE A 144 -12.09 -3.92 6.16
C ILE A 144 -12.42 -4.83 4.97
N TYR A 145 -12.66 -6.11 5.24
CA TYR A 145 -12.83 -7.09 4.18
C TYR A 145 -13.78 -8.24 4.59
N SER A 146 -14.24 -9.01 3.60
CA SER A 146 -15.01 -10.22 3.82
C SER A 146 -14.14 -11.46 3.80
N LYS A 147 -14.62 -12.57 4.37
CA LYS A 147 -14.09 -13.88 4.03
C LYS A 147 -14.42 -14.20 2.56
N PRO A 148 -13.57 -14.98 1.86
CA PRO A 148 -13.89 -15.48 0.54
C PRO A 148 -15.11 -16.42 0.56
N ILE A 149 -15.98 -16.30 -0.44
CA ILE A 149 -17.06 -17.28 -0.68
C ILE A 149 -16.91 -17.87 -2.07
N LYS A 150 -17.25 -19.16 -2.24
CA LYS A 150 -17.31 -19.80 -3.55
C LYS A 150 -18.69 -19.57 -4.18
N ILE A 151 -18.73 -19.10 -5.41
CA ILE A 151 -19.95 -18.89 -6.19
C ILE A 151 -19.79 -19.44 -7.60
N HIS A 152 -20.91 -19.71 -8.24
CA HIS A 152 -20.96 -19.80 -9.70
C HIS A 152 -21.38 -18.44 -10.24
N PHE A 153 -20.47 -17.77 -10.96
CA PHE A 153 -20.71 -16.46 -11.57
C PHE A 153 -21.17 -16.64 -13.03
N ASP A 154 -22.23 -15.97 -13.41
CA ASP A 154 -22.64 -15.81 -14.80
C ASP A 154 -23.02 -14.34 -15.05
N PRO A 155 -22.31 -13.63 -15.95
CA PRO A 155 -22.62 -12.22 -16.24
C PRO A 155 -24.04 -12.00 -16.78
N LYS A 156 -24.73 -13.05 -17.23
CA LYS A 156 -26.13 -12.98 -17.69
C LYS A 156 -27.14 -13.27 -16.58
N ASN A 157 -26.68 -13.70 -15.40
CA ASN A 157 -27.56 -13.96 -14.28
C ASN A 157 -28.03 -12.63 -13.66
N THR A 158 -29.25 -12.59 -13.17
CA THR A 158 -29.84 -11.43 -12.49
C THR A 158 -29.90 -11.60 -10.98
N GLU A 159 -29.49 -12.75 -10.46
CA GLU A 159 -29.41 -12.99 -9.02
C GLU A 159 -28.37 -12.09 -8.35
N VAL A 160 -28.74 -11.54 -7.18
CA VAL A 160 -27.88 -10.66 -6.41
C VAL A 160 -27.09 -11.47 -5.40
N VAL A 161 -25.77 -11.43 -5.52
CA VAL A 161 -24.86 -12.04 -4.53
C VAL A 161 -24.74 -11.13 -3.31
N GLN A 162 -24.96 -11.66 -2.12
CA GLN A 162 -24.82 -10.93 -0.86
C GLN A 162 -23.44 -11.18 -0.25
N LEU A 163 -22.70 -10.11 0.06
CA LEU A 163 -21.39 -10.17 0.71
C LEU A 163 -21.40 -9.33 1.99
N THR A 164 -20.77 -9.84 3.04
CA THR A 164 -20.67 -9.14 4.32
C THR A 164 -19.20 -8.92 4.67
N ILE A 165 -18.84 -7.66 4.89
CA ILE A 165 -17.54 -7.27 5.44
C ILE A 165 -17.61 -7.47 6.96
N ASP A 166 -16.78 -8.35 7.49
CA ASP A 166 -16.75 -8.73 8.90
C ASP A 166 -15.34 -8.85 9.50
N GLN A 167 -14.33 -8.50 8.70
CA GLN A 167 -12.91 -8.54 9.11
C GLN A 167 -12.30 -7.15 9.02
N ILE A 168 -11.29 -6.88 9.85
CA ILE A 168 -10.45 -5.67 9.79
C ILE A 168 -8.98 -6.09 9.73
N ILE A 169 -8.19 -5.39 8.91
CA ILE A 169 -6.75 -5.57 8.87
C ILE A 169 -6.15 -4.89 10.11
N PRO A 170 -5.42 -5.65 10.97
CA PRO A 170 -4.88 -5.11 12.21
C PRO A 170 -3.78 -4.06 11.94
N PRO A 171 -3.43 -3.24 12.94
CA PRO A 171 -2.25 -2.38 12.87
C PRO A 171 -0.97 -3.20 12.63
N ILE A 172 0.00 -2.58 11.95
CA ILE A 172 1.34 -3.15 11.81
C ILE A 172 1.99 -3.19 13.20
N ILE A 173 2.67 -4.29 13.48
CA ILE A 173 3.47 -4.41 14.68
C ILE A 173 4.72 -3.55 14.48
N GLU A 174 4.88 -2.52 15.31
CA GLU A 174 6.07 -1.67 15.29
C GLU A 174 7.31 -2.55 15.58
N PRO A 175 8.39 -2.40 14.81
CA PRO A 175 9.60 -3.17 15.03
C PRO A 175 10.23 -2.82 16.38
N THR A 176 10.82 -3.82 17.03
CA THR A 176 11.45 -3.64 18.33
C THR A 176 12.95 -3.35 18.21
N ASP A 177 13.42 -2.46 19.05
CA ASP A 177 14.85 -2.17 19.16
C ASP A 177 15.68 -3.41 19.47
N SER A 178 16.79 -3.56 18.77
CA SER A 178 17.81 -4.57 19.07
C SER A 178 19.13 -3.92 19.54
N LYS A 179 20.18 -4.71 19.74
CA LYS A 179 21.52 -4.18 20.02
C LYS A 179 21.98 -3.20 18.94
N TYR A 180 21.79 -3.56 17.67
CA TYR A 180 22.32 -2.80 16.53
C TYR A 180 21.29 -1.92 15.85
N ILE A 181 20.02 -2.28 15.87
CA ILE A 181 18.97 -1.55 15.16
C ILE A 181 18.09 -0.83 16.15
N LYS A 182 17.92 0.47 15.94
CA LYS A 182 17.03 1.36 16.68
C LYS A 182 16.01 1.98 15.72
N HIS A 183 14.89 2.40 16.28
CA HIS A 183 13.80 3.00 15.55
C HIS A 183 13.47 4.37 16.12
N ILE A 184 13.25 5.34 15.25
CA ILE A 184 12.78 6.67 15.64
C ILE A 184 11.54 7.01 14.83
N LYS A 185 10.62 7.70 15.50
CA LYS A 185 9.42 8.29 14.87
C LYS A 185 9.20 9.66 15.46
N ILE A 186 9.18 10.67 14.60
CA ILE A 186 8.96 12.05 15.01
C ILE A 186 7.71 12.61 14.33
N GLN A 187 6.98 13.49 14.99
CA GLN A 187 5.97 14.29 14.32
C GLN A 187 6.66 15.45 13.59
N SER A 188 6.53 15.49 12.26
CA SER A 188 7.06 16.58 11.45
C SER A 188 6.16 17.80 11.56
N LYS A 189 6.70 18.93 11.92
CA LYS A 189 5.99 20.21 11.95
C LYS A 189 5.66 20.69 10.53
N LEU A 190 6.64 20.61 9.62
CA LEU A 190 6.49 21.04 8.23
C LEU A 190 5.40 20.24 7.49
N LEU A 191 5.41 18.93 7.64
CA LEU A 191 4.41 18.07 7.02
C LEU A 191 3.04 18.21 7.67
N THR A 192 2.99 18.32 9.00
CA THR A 192 1.75 18.55 9.74
C THR A 192 1.05 19.84 9.29
N GLU A 193 1.83 20.92 9.09
CA GLU A 193 1.31 22.20 8.58
C GLU A 193 0.80 22.08 7.14
N PHE A 194 1.52 21.37 6.28
CA PHE A 194 1.13 21.18 4.88
C PHE A 194 -0.16 20.35 4.74
N TRP A 195 -0.25 19.24 5.48
CA TRP A 195 -1.34 18.25 5.36
C TRP A 195 -2.55 18.58 6.26
N GLY A 196 -2.44 19.58 7.17
CA GLY A 196 -3.50 19.99 8.08
C GLY A 196 -3.85 18.96 9.16
N ARG A 197 -2.95 18.00 9.43
CA ARG A 197 -3.10 16.96 10.45
C ARG A 197 -1.74 16.42 10.89
N PRO A 198 -1.64 15.75 12.06
CA PRO A 198 -0.38 15.16 12.50
C PRO A 198 0.22 14.22 11.44
N MET A 199 1.43 14.52 10.99
CA MET A 199 2.22 13.72 10.04
C MET A 199 3.55 13.36 10.67
N TYR A 200 4.03 12.15 10.36
CA TYR A 200 5.19 11.57 11.00
C TYR A 200 6.25 11.18 9.97
N LEU A 201 7.50 11.29 10.39
CA LEU A 201 8.67 10.71 9.74
C LEU A 201 9.34 9.75 10.70
N GLY A 202 10.02 8.76 10.18
CA GLY A 202 10.80 7.83 10.98
C GLY A 202 12.12 7.46 10.32
N ALA A 203 12.90 6.66 11.02
CA ALA A 203 14.06 5.99 10.46
C ALA A 203 14.39 4.73 11.25
N HIS A 204 14.94 3.75 10.53
CA HIS A 204 15.67 2.64 11.11
C HIS A 204 17.14 3.05 11.21
N ILE A 205 17.75 2.89 12.35
CA ILE A 205 19.12 3.34 12.63
C ILE A 205 19.97 2.13 12.96
N LEU A 206 20.99 1.87 12.14
CA LEU A 206 22.00 0.86 12.39
C LEU A 206 23.17 1.47 13.17
N LEU A 207 23.36 0.99 14.39
CA LEU A 207 24.40 1.44 15.30
C LEU A 207 25.73 0.73 15.01
N PRO A 208 26.88 1.44 15.07
CA PRO A 208 28.19 0.81 14.93
C PRO A 208 28.53 -0.10 16.11
N GLU A 209 29.40 -1.08 15.88
CA GLU A 209 29.95 -1.89 16.98
C GLU A 209 30.66 -1.01 18.00
N GLY A 210 30.45 -1.28 19.28
CA GLY A 210 31.00 -0.49 20.38
C GLY A 210 30.22 0.78 20.72
N PHE A 211 29.04 1.02 20.10
CA PHE A 211 28.23 2.21 20.37
C PHE A 211 27.95 2.40 21.86
N ASP A 212 27.53 1.35 22.56
CA ASP A 212 27.16 1.43 23.98
C ASP A 212 28.37 1.60 24.91
N THR A 213 29.57 1.19 24.48
CA THR A 213 30.78 1.24 25.30
C THR A 213 31.58 2.55 25.10
N HIS A 214 31.38 3.25 23.97
CA HIS A 214 32.09 4.48 23.65
C HIS A 214 31.19 5.72 23.76
N GLN A 215 30.74 6.04 24.96
CA GLN A 215 29.71 7.04 25.24
C GLN A 215 30.06 8.47 24.74
N ASN A 216 31.33 8.82 24.63
CA ASN A 216 31.78 10.16 24.25
C ASN A 216 32.13 10.30 22.76
N VAL A 217 32.01 9.22 21.98
CA VAL A 217 32.32 9.24 20.54
C VAL A 217 31.11 9.74 19.77
N LYS A 218 31.37 10.61 18.78
CA LYS A 218 30.39 11.04 17.77
C LYS A 218 30.70 10.34 16.44
N TYR A 219 29.64 10.05 15.68
CA TYR A 219 29.72 9.23 14.48
C TYR A 219 29.28 10.01 13.24
N PRO A 220 29.93 9.80 12.09
CA PRO A 220 29.39 10.20 10.79
C PRO A 220 28.07 9.50 10.54
N LEU A 221 27.25 10.06 9.66
CA LEU A 221 25.93 9.56 9.29
C LEU A 221 25.90 9.16 7.81
N ALA A 222 25.62 7.89 7.54
CA ALA A 222 25.31 7.36 6.21
C ALA A 222 23.79 7.29 6.06
N ILE A 223 23.26 7.89 4.99
CA ILE A 223 21.81 8.04 4.76
C ILE A 223 21.47 7.28 3.50
N TYR A 224 20.72 6.21 3.64
CA TYR A 224 20.16 5.47 2.51
C TYR A 224 18.90 6.17 1.98
N HIS A 225 18.93 6.44 0.68
CA HIS A 225 17.77 6.91 -0.07
C HIS A 225 17.21 5.78 -0.93
N GLY A 226 15.93 5.49 -0.74
CA GLY A 226 15.20 4.43 -1.44
C GLY A 226 13.76 4.42 -0.97
N HIS A 227 13.02 3.39 -1.36
CA HIS A 227 11.71 3.13 -0.78
C HIS A 227 11.86 2.77 0.69
N PHE A 228 10.86 3.06 1.51
CA PHE A 228 10.90 2.75 2.94
C PHE A 228 10.53 1.27 3.20
N PRO A 229 11.48 0.44 3.64
CA PRO A 229 11.19 -0.94 4.02
C PRO A 229 10.52 -1.01 5.40
N ALA A 230 9.86 -2.13 5.69
CA ALA A 230 9.22 -2.37 6.99
C ALA A 230 10.25 -2.49 8.14
N ASP A 231 11.47 -2.93 7.83
CA ASP A 231 12.60 -3.04 8.73
C ASP A 231 13.89 -2.73 7.98
N LEU A 232 15.01 -2.65 8.70
CA LEU A 232 16.32 -2.38 8.09
C LEU A 232 16.76 -3.59 7.27
N SER A 233 16.55 -3.49 5.95
CA SER A 233 16.93 -4.52 4.99
C SER A 233 18.45 -4.65 4.85
N GLY A 234 18.91 -5.80 4.39
CA GLY A 234 20.34 -6.00 4.14
C GLY A 234 21.22 -6.11 5.39
N PHE A 235 20.64 -6.27 6.60
CA PHE A 235 21.39 -6.52 7.84
C PHE A 235 20.69 -7.58 8.69
N SER A 236 21.35 -8.68 8.95
CA SER A 236 20.83 -9.76 9.82
C SER A 236 21.90 -10.35 10.72
N THR A 237 21.63 -10.40 12.02
CA THR A 237 22.47 -11.12 12.99
C THR A 237 22.25 -12.62 12.96
N THR A 238 21.20 -13.09 12.30
CA THR A 238 20.85 -14.51 12.15
C THR A 238 21.54 -15.10 10.93
N PRO A 239 22.23 -16.23 11.05
CA PRO A 239 22.79 -16.94 9.90
C PRO A 239 21.71 -17.31 8.87
N PRO A 240 22.05 -17.39 7.57
CA PRO A 240 21.12 -17.79 6.52
C PRO A 240 20.46 -19.14 6.83
N ASN A 241 19.17 -19.26 6.52
CA ASN A 241 18.43 -20.51 6.68
C ASN A 241 18.84 -21.52 5.58
N PRO A 242 19.53 -22.63 5.92
CA PRO A 242 19.94 -23.61 4.91
C PRO A 242 18.76 -24.29 4.20
N ASN A 243 17.58 -24.29 4.81
CA ASN A 243 16.35 -24.89 4.28
C ASN A 243 15.42 -23.88 3.62
N LEU A 244 15.87 -22.63 3.41
CA LEU A 244 15.06 -21.62 2.74
C LEU A 244 14.65 -22.08 1.34
N ILE A 245 13.36 -22.06 1.06
CA ILE A 245 12.84 -22.37 -0.28
C ILE A 245 13.20 -21.20 -1.21
N PRO A 246 13.87 -21.47 -2.35
CA PRO A 246 14.17 -20.41 -3.31
C PRO A 246 12.89 -19.76 -3.84
N ASP A 247 12.83 -18.44 -3.81
CA ASP A 247 11.79 -17.68 -4.51
C ASP A 247 12.00 -17.72 -6.02
N THR A 248 10.97 -17.36 -6.76
CA THR A 248 11.04 -17.28 -8.23
C THR A 248 10.27 -16.04 -8.68
N SER A 249 10.92 -15.21 -9.47
CA SER A 249 10.30 -14.07 -10.14
C SER A 249 10.28 -14.30 -11.65
N ALA A 250 9.09 -14.57 -12.19
CA ALA A 250 8.92 -14.72 -13.64
C ALA A 250 9.20 -13.40 -14.39
N ARG A 251 8.88 -12.25 -13.78
CA ARG A 251 9.11 -10.91 -14.35
C ARG A 251 10.57 -10.63 -14.63
N PHE A 252 11.46 -11.01 -13.71
CA PHE A 252 12.90 -10.75 -13.80
C PHE A 252 13.70 -11.98 -14.23
N ASN A 253 13.05 -13.12 -14.44
CA ASN A 253 13.68 -14.38 -14.73
C ASN A 253 14.78 -14.78 -13.72
N ILE A 254 14.49 -14.61 -12.42
CA ILE A 254 15.41 -14.85 -11.31
C ILE A 254 14.83 -15.95 -10.42
N THR A 255 15.70 -16.81 -9.90
CA THR A 255 15.36 -17.83 -8.89
C THR A 255 16.37 -17.78 -7.75
N GLY A 256 15.86 -17.83 -6.51
CA GLY A 256 16.70 -17.90 -5.31
C GLY A 256 17.32 -16.56 -4.88
N TYR A 257 16.73 -15.43 -5.27
CA TYR A 257 17.20 -14.13 -4.86
C TYR A 257 17.09 -13.92 -3.34
N ASN A 258 16.04 -14.48 -2.71
CA ASN A 258 15.88 -14.50 -1.26
C ASN A 258 17.07 -15.14 -0.51
N LYS A 259 17.66 -16.21 -1.07
CA LYS A 259 18.86 -16.84 -0.48
C LYS A 259 20.08 -15.92 -0.53
N ILE A 260 20.28 -15.23 -1.65
CA ILE A 260 21.34 -14.24 -1.82
C ILE A 260 21.16 -13.11 -0.80
N GLN A 261 19.93 -12.62 -0.63
CA GLN A 261 19.64 -11.55 0.33
C GLN A 261 19.93 -11.95 1.78
N GLU A 262 19.55 -13.18 2.20
CA GLU A 262 19.88 -13.65 3.55
C GLU A 262 21.39 -13.80 3.76
N GLU A 263 22.12 -14.35 2.78
CA GLU A 263 23.57 -14.50 2.84
C GLU A 263 24.26 -13.15 2.93
N GLU A 264 23.93 -12.21 2.05
CA GLU A 264 24.51 -10.87 2.03
C GLU A 264 24.19 -10.08 3.32
N ALA A 265 22.98 -10.18 3.84
CA ALA A 265 22.60 -9.52 5.09
C ALA A 265 23.41 -10.03 6.28
N TYR A 266 23.68 -11.33 6.34
CA TYR A 266 24.52 -11.91 7.39
C TYR A 266 26.01 -11.58 7.20
N GLN A 267 26.52 -11.57 5.96
CA GLN A 267 27.88 -11.16 5.65
C GLN A 267 28.10 -9.68 6.00
N PHE A 268 27.11 -8.82 5.71
CA PHE A 268 27.18 -7.41 6.09
C PHE A 268 27.24 -7.24 7.61
N TYR A 269 26.45 -7.99 8.38
CA TYR A 269 26.57 -8.00 9.84
C TYR A 269 28.00 -8.34 10.30
N LYS A 270 28.62 -9.40 9.76
CA LYS A 270 29.98 -9.80 10.11
C LYS A 270 31.02 -8.72 9.77
N GLN A 271 30.84 -8.06 8.62
CA GLN A 271 31.71 -6.94 8.23
C GLN A 271 31.48 -5.72 9.13
N TRP A 272 30.22 -5.33 9.35
CA TRP A 272 29.82 -4.18 10.16
C TRP A 272 30.39 -4.24 11.58
N THR A 273 30.38 -5.41 12.17
CA THR A 273 30.90 -5.64 13.53
C THR A 273 32.40 -5.91 13.56
N GLY A 274 33.04 -6.14 12.39
CA GLY A 274 34.48 -6.41 12.27
C GLY A 274 35.36 -5.25 12.69
N PRO A 275 36.65 -5.51 13.06
CA PRO A 275 37.54 -4.49 13.59
C PRO A 275 37.92 -3.42 12.56
N ASN A 276 37.87 -3.73 11.28
CA ASN A 276 38.31 -2.85 10.19
C ASN A 276 37.19 -2.07 9.53
N PHE A 277 35.91 -2.28 9.94
CA PHE A 277 34.80 -1.54 9.36
C PHE A 277 34.69 -0.14 9.96
N PRO A 278 34.46 0.91 9.16
CA PRO A 278 34.27 2.27 9.66
C PRO A 278 33.14 2.36 10.70
N ARG A 279 33.33 3.13 11.75
CA ARG A 279 32.29 3.33 12.77
C ARG A 279 31.41 4.52 12.37
N VAL A 280 30.27 4.23 11.77
CA VAL A 280 29.29 5.21 11.29
C VAL A 280 27.90 4.82 11.78
N LEU A 281 26.98 5.76 11.87
CA LEU A 281 25.54 5.50 11.90
C LEU A 281 25.06 5.29 10.47
N ALA A 282 24.24 4.29 10.22
CA ALA A 282 23.54 4.17 8.94
C ALA A 282 22.02 4.24 9.17
N ILE A 283 21.31 4.95 8.31
CA ILE A 283 19.87 5.10 8.45
C ILE A 283 19.13 4.78 7.15
N GLU A 284 17.97 4.18 7.31
CA GLU A 284 16.93 4.04 6.27
C GLU A 284 15.72 4.85 6.69
N ILE A 285 15.33 5.82 5.84
CA ILE A 285 14.29 6.79 6.17
C ILE A 285 12.92 6.17 5.95
N GLN A 286 11.99 6.40 6.90
CA GLN A 286 10.59 6.05 6.82
C GLN A 286 9.77 7.30 6.49
N HIS A 287 9.35 7.43 5.23
CA HIS A 287 8.76 8.66 4.69
C HIS A 287 7.48 8.42 3.88
N ALA A 288 6.62 7.55 4.41
CA ALA A 288 5.31 7.24 3.84
C ALA A 288 4.46 8.49 3.57
N THR A 289 3.70 8.47 2.49
CA THR A 289 2.84 9.58 2.08
C THR A 289 1.36 9.21 2.05
N PRO A 290 0.46 10.21 2.06
CA PRO A 290 -0.96 9.96 1.85
C PRO A 290 -1.32 9.43 0.45
N TYR A 291 -0.43 9.52 -0.54
CA TYR A 291 -0.68 9.02 -1.89
C TYR A 291 -0.34 7.54 -2.08
N TYR A 292 -0.15 6.81 -0.97
CA TYR A 292 0.12 5.38 -1.02
C TYR A 292 1.45 5.05 -1.71
N ASP A 293 2.44 5.90 -1.50
CA ASP A 293 3.81 5.79 -1.99
C ASP A 293 4.74 6.54 -1.04
N ASP A 294 6.04 6.48 -1.27
CA ASP A 294 7.00 7.28 -0.55
C ASP A 294 7.14 8.70 -1.13
N SER A 295 7.87 9.55 -0.43
CA SER A 295 8.05 10.94 -0.83
C SER A 295 9.19 11.17 -1.82
N TYR A 296 9.95 10.14 -2.16
CA TYR A 296 11.24 10.26 -2.88
C TYR A 296 12.21 11.26 -2.21
N ALA A 297 12.00 11.55 -0.92
CA ALA A 297 12.77 12.51 -0.11
C ALA A 297 12.89 13.93 -0.72
N VAL A 298 11.93 14.35 -1.55
CA VAL A 298 11.93 15.65 -2.23
C VAL A 298 10.77 16.54 -1.80
N ASN A 299 10.93 17.85 -2.01
CA ASN A 299 9.83 18.80 -1.87
C ASN A 299 8.97 18.78 -3.12
N SER A 300 7.65 18.73 -2.96
CA SER A 300 6.73 18.86 -4.07
C SER A 300 5.46 19.62 -3.69
N ALA A 301 4.83 20.26 -4.68
CA ALA A 301 3.55 20.93 -4.50
C ALA A 301 2.41 19.96 -4.13
N ASN A 302 2.56 18.70 -4.47
CA ASN A 302 1.55 17.65 -4.26
C ASN A 302 1.70 16.96 -2.92
N MET A 303 2.92 16.58 -2.55
CA MET A 303 3.19 15.81 -1.33
C MET A 303 3.71 16.67 -0.17
N GLY A 304 4.09 17.92 -0.43
CA GLY A 304 4.60 18.81 0.59
C GLY A 304 6.12 18.78 0.73
N PRO A 305 6.66 19.41 1.80
CA PRO A 305 8.09 19.64 1.98
C PRO A 305 8.80 18.45 2.65
N TYR A 306 8.72 17.25 2.06
CA TYR A 306 9.37 16.06 2.63
C TYR A 306 10.90 16.19 2.67
N GLY A 307 11.51 16.74 1.62
CA GLY A 307 12.95 16.97 1.60
C GLY A 307 13.41 17.87 2.73
N ASP A 308 12.70 18.97 2.96
CA ASP A 308 13.00 19.89 4.07
C ASP A 308 12.73 19.23 5.43
N ALA A 309 11.64 18.51 5.59
CA ALA A 309 11.31 17.81 6.82
C ALA A 309 12.35 16.74 7.19
N ILE A 310 12.81 15.97 6.20
CA ILE A 310 13.89 15.00 6.40
C ILE A 310 15.19 15.71 6.78
N THR A 311 15.56 16.78 6.05
CA THR A 311 16.84 17.46 6.20
C THR A 311 16.92 18.30 7.49
N TYR A 312 15.83 18.99 7.86
CA TYR A 312 15.85 19.96 8.93
C TYR A 312 15.15 19.52 10.22
N GLU A 313 14.38 18.44 10.17
CA GLU A 313 13.70 17.90 11.35
C GLU A 313 14.22 16.50 11.71
N LEU A 314 14.12 15.50 10.78
CA LEU A 314 14.47 14.11 11.10
C LEU A 314 15.95 13.89 11.32
N ILE A 315 16.81 14.29 10.37
CA ILE A 315 18.26 14.06 10.45
C ILE A 315 18.87 14.73 11.70
N PRO A 316 18.57 16.02 12.03
CA PRO A 316 19.09 16.63 13.24
C PRO A 316 18.64 15.92 14.54
N GLU A 317 17.42 15.41 14.59
CA GLU A 317 16.94 14.69 15.76
C GLU A 317 17.64 13.32 15.90
N ILE A 318 17.88 12.62 14.81
CA ILE A 318 18.69 11.38 14.80
C ILE A 318 20.11 11.66 15.32
N GLU A 319 20.79 12.68 14.77
CA GLU A 319 22.16 13.04 15.17
C GLU A 319 22.23 13.42 16.64
N LYS A 320 21.23 14.11 17.17
CA LYS A 320 21.13 14.46 18.58
C LYS A 320 20.96 13.23 19.47
N GLN A 321 20.02 12.33 19.12
CA GLN A 321 19.74 11.15 19.93
C GLN A 321 20.84 10.08 19.85
N PHE A 322 21.44 9.89 18.67
CA PHE A 322 22.41 8.82 18.41
C PHE A 322 23.86 9.33 18.26
N ARG A 323 24.16 10.50 18.81
CA ARG A 323 25.53 11.05 18.82
C ARG A 323 26.15 11.21 17.44
N GLY A 324 25.37 11.71 16.48
CA GLY A 324 25.89 12.14 15.19
C GLY A 324 26.84 13.34 15.32
N ILE A 325 27.74 13.53 14.35
CA ILE A 325 28.66 14.69 14.32
C ILE A 325 27.88 15.98 14.07
N GLY A 326 26.78 15.95 13.33
CA GLY A 326 25.90 17.09 13.09
C GLY A 326 26.47 18.11 12.11
N GLN A 327 27.39 17.70 11.23
CA GLN A 327 28.07 18.59 10.26
C GLN A 327 27.92 18.00 8.85
N GLY A 328 27.69 18.87 7.86
CA GLY A 328 27.48 18.43 6.48
C GLY A 328 28.58 17.56 5.91
N TRP A 329 29.84 17.83 6.25
CA TRP A 329 30.99 17.03 5.82
C TRP A 329 31.03 15.61 6.40
N ALA A 330 30.26 15.34 7.44
CA ALA A 330 30.16 14.03 8.10
C ALA A 330 28.87 13.28 7.72
N ARG A 331 28.12 13.73 6.71
CA ARG A 331 26.93 13.09 6.17
C ARG A 331 27.22 12.54 4.79
N PHE A 332 26.86 11.29 4.56
CA PHE A 332 27.03 10.59 3.29
C PHE A 332 25.67 10.10 2.83
N THR A 333 25.34 10.32 1.57
CA THR A 333 24.12 9.79 0.95
C THR A 333 24.49 8.67 -0.01
N TYR A 334 23.68 7.65 -0.04
CA TYR A 334 23.78 6.56 -1.01
C TYR A 334 22.40 6.01 -1.28
N GLY A 335 22.22 5.32 -2.41
CA GLY A 335 20.92 4.80 -2.79
C GLY A 335 20.99 3.98 -4.06
N GLY A 336 19.82 3.49 -4.46
CA GLY A 336 19.62 2.77 -5.70
C GLY A 336 18.36 3.25 -6.41
N SER A 337 18.27 3.07 -7.74
CA SER A 337 17.11 3.49 -8.54
C SER A 337 16.83 4.99 -8.35
N THR A 338 15.67 5.35 -7.81
CA THR A 338 15.28 6.75 -7.53
C THR A 338 16.08 7.41 -6.41
N GLY A 339 16.80 6.65 -5.60
CA GLY A 339 17.67 7.17 -4.54
C GLY A 339 19.14 7.33 -4.95
N GLY A 340 19.48 6.98 -6.19
CA GLY A 340 20.83 7.01 -6.73
C GLY A 340 21.23 8.30 -7.44
#